data_313d80fceb223ca0718794878f385abd
#
_entry.id   313d80fceb223ca0718794878f385abd
#
_cell.length_a   1.000
_cell.length_b   1.000
_cell.length_c   1.000
_cell.angle_alpha   90.00
_cell.angle_beta   90.00
_cell.angle_gamma   90.00
#
_symmetry.space_group_name_H-M   'P 1'
#
loop_
_entity.id
_entity.type
_entity.pdbx_description
1 polymer ?
#
loop_
_entity_poly.entity_id
_entity_poly.type
_entity_poly.pdbx_seq_one_letter_code
_entity_poly.pdbx_strand_id
1 'polypeptide(L)'
;MIDKRSANIDTWTDFDGATAFDVNAKLLVATTDSDPATSDSATYTQSGTTITVTKSSHGFSIGTFVDIDFISGGATDGYIEVQSAPSSSTFTVTASSSATISSSNCNIGAGFTKFNTLANGTFIGRGFRFRCEMDSDEPAQSIEIDQLGYTAELDSRTETVNTAIASGTSSKAVTFQHAFFTGTSELGGSTSAYLPNIGITIENAESGDFFALSS
;
A
#
# COMPACT_ATOMS: atom_id res chain seq x y z
N MET A 1 -14.15 -7.49 0.21
CA MET A 1 -15.14 -6.42 -0.13
C MET A 1 -15.09 -5.38 0.97
N ILE A 2 -14.89 -4.14 0.65
CA ILE A 2 -14.97 -3.04 1.63
C ILE A 2 -16.35 -2.41 1.48
N ASP A 3 -17.19 -2.56 2.48
CA ASP A 3 -18.51 -1.94 2.53
C ASP A 3 -18.38 -0.55 3.15
N LYS A 4 -18.69 0.48 2.37
CA LYS A 4 -18.80 1.85 2.85
C LYS A 4 -20.19 2.05 3.43
N ARG A 5 -20.33 1.96 4.73
CA ARG A 5 -21.51 2.53 5.39
C ARG A 5 -21.26 4.01 5.60
N SER A 6 -21.83 4.84 4.76
CA SER A 6 -21.93 6.26 5.08
C SER A 6 -22.86 6.40 6.27
N ALA A 7 -22.40 6.96 7.36
CA ALA A 7 -23.31 7.57 8.32
C ALA A 7 -24.12 8.63 7.56
N ASN A 8 -25.40 8.66 7.80
CA ASN A 8 -26.29 9.59 7.12
C ASN A 8 -26.05 10.97 7.72
N ILE A 9 -25.10 11.70 7.18
CA ILE A 9 -24.77 13.07 7.57
C ILE A 9 -25.96 14.00 7.29
N ASP A 10 -26.83 13.61 6.36
CA ASP A 10 -28.00 14.38 5.90
C ASP A 10 -29.08 14.59 6.98
N THR A 11 -28.94 13.96 8.15
CA THR A 11 -29.91 14.10 9.25
C THR A 11 -29.42 14.95 10.41
N TRP A 12 -28.22 15.50 10.34
CA TRP A 12 -27.71 16.36 11.38
C TRP A 12 -28.31 17.76 11.26
N THR A 13 -28.83 18.22 12.38
CA THR A 13 -29.24 19.62 12.55
C THR A 13 -28.00 20.36 13.03
N ASP A 14 -27.59 21.36 12.31
CA ASP A 14 -26.45 22.17 12.73
C ASP A 14 -26.83 23.14 13.89
N PHE A 15 -25.84 23.94 14.29
CA PHE A 15 -25.95 24.80 15.47
C PHE A 15 -27.00 25.92 15.31
N ASP A 16 -27.37 26.29 14.10
CA ASP A 16 -28.37 27.31 13.77
C ASP A 16 -29.74 26.73 13.46
N GLY A 17 -29.89 25.40 13.48
CA GLY A 17 -31.12 24.69 13.23
C GLY A 17 -31.40 24.42 11.75
N ALA A 18 -30.46 24.70 10.86
CA ALA A 18 -30.50 24.31 9.46
C ALA A 18 -30.04 22.84 9.27
N THR A 19 -30.33 22.26 8.13
CA THR A 19 -29.80 20.92 7.78
C THR A 19 -28.34 21.07 7.37
N ALA A 20 -27.43 20.34 8.03
CA ALA A 20 -26.00 20.44 7.79
C ALA A 20 -25.61 19.91 6.40
N PHE A 21 -25.75 20.73 5.38
CA PHE A 21 -25.17 20.51 4.06
C PHE A 21 -23.71 20.98 3.94
N ASP A 22 -23.22 21.65 4.99
CA ASP A 22 -21.95 22.35 5.00
C ASP A 22 -20.78 21.49 5.43
N VAL A 23 -21.04 20.23 5.79
CA VAL A 23 -20.04 19.29 6.22
C VAL A 23 -19.92 18.13 5.23
N ASN A 24 -18.74 17.97 4.68
CA ASN A 24 -18.40 16.85 3.83
C ASN A 24 -17.39 15.92 4.50
N ALA A 25 -17.64 14.62 4.42
CA ALA A 25 -16.69 13.61 4.82
C ALA A 25 -16.42 12.67 3.64
N LYS A 26 -15.16 12.55 3.26
CA LYS A 26 -14.71 11.71 2.15
C LYS A 26 -13.73 10.67 2.64
N LEU A 27 -14.07 9.42 2.44
CA LEU A 27 -13.17 8.31 2.73
C LEU A 27 -12.31 7.98 1.51
N LEU A 28 -11.03 7.82 1.75
CA LEU A 28 -10.02 7.49 0.75
C LEU A 28 -9.27 6.24 1.16
N VAL A 29 -8.79 5.51 0.17
CA VAL A 29 -7.97 4.31 0.34
C VAL A 29 -6.74 4.37 -0.55
N ALA A 30 -5.60 3.92 -0.02
CA ALA A 30 -4.38 3.62 -0.74
C ALA A 30 -3.98 2.17 -0.48
N THR A 31 -3.40 1.51 -1.47
CA THR A 31 -3.03 0.09 -1.39
C THR A 31 -1.56 -0.10 -1.70
N THR A 32 -0.99 -1.19 -1.20
CA THR A 32 0.36 -1.65 -1.55
C THR A 32 0.38 -3.16 -1.74
N ASP A 33 1.17 -3.63 -2.72
CA ASP A 33 1.49 -5.05 -2.91
C ASP A 33 2.77 -5.46 -2.16
N SER A 34 3.52 -4.48 -1.64
CA SER A 34 4.68 -4.70 -0.80
C SER A 34 4.27 -5.06 0.63
N ASP A 35 5.20 -5.61 1.41
CA ASP A 35 4.98 -5.81 2.84
C ASP A 35 4.84 -4.44 3.52
N PRO A 36 3.70 -4.12 4.14
CA PRO A 36 3.50 -2.83 4.80
C PRO A 36 4.42 -2.62 6.01
N ALA A 37 4.99 -3.69 6.57
CA ALA A 37 5.99 -3.62 7.65
C ALA A 37 7.42 -3.35 7.16
N THR A 38 7.63 -3.19 5.84
CA THR A 38 8.96 -2.89 5.28
C THR A 38 9.52 -1.61 5.89
N SER A 39 10.78 -1.69 6.32
CA SER A 39 11.58 -0.54 6.74
C SER A 39 13.01 -0.72 6.25
N ASP A 40 13.32 -0.06 5.15
CA ASP A 40 14.61 -0.15 4.47
C ASP A 40 15.48 1.07 4.75
N SER A 41 16.75 0.84 5.07
CA SER A 41 17.72 1.92 5.24
C SER A 41 18.06 2.59 3.91
N ALA A 42 18.09 3.92 3.92
CA ALA A 42 18.40 4.78 2.80
C ALA A 42 19.20 6.01 3.25
N THR A 43 19.66 6.79 2.30
CA THR A 43 20.26 8.10 2.57
C THR A 43 19.50 9.19 1.82
N TYR A 44 19.61 10.41 2.29
CA TYR A 44 18.99 11.54 1.62
C TYR A 44 19.84 12.80 1.66
N THR A 45 19.56 13.70 0.74
CA THR A 45 20.04 15.09 0.71
C THR A 45 18.84 16.01 0.60
N GLN A 46 18.98 17.25 1.08
CA GLN A 46 17.93 18.26 0.89
C GLN A 46 18.55 19.55 0.38
N SER A 47 17.89 20.14 -0.63
CA SER A 47 18.20 21.49 -1.16
C SER A 47 16.90 22.27 -1.31
N GLY A 48 16.75 23.31 -0.52
CA GLY A 48 15.46 23.99 -0.42
C GLY A 48 14.38 23.07 0.13
N THR A 49 13.27 22.92 -0.56
CA THR A 49 12.19 22.00 -0.21
C THR A 49 12.29 20.65 -0.94
N THR A 50 13.30 20.45 -1.78
CA THR A 50 13.48 19.17 -2.48
C THR A 50 14.37 18.24 -1.69
N ILE A 51 13.82 17.10 -1.29
CA ILE A 51 14.57 15.98 -0.72
C ILE A 51 14.81 14.96 -1.83
N THR A 52 16.08 14.56 -1.99
CA THR A 52 16.49 13.45 -2.86
C THR A 52 16.86 12.27 -2.00
N VAL A 53 16.10 11.19 -2.10
CA VAL A 53 16.35 9.93 -1.39
C VAL A 53 17.10 8.98 -2.31
N THR A 54 18.14 8.33 -1.76
CA THR A 54 18.95 7.32 -2.46
C THR A 54 18.74 5.96 -1.82
N LYS A 55 18.17 5.05 -2.59
CA LYS A 55 17.91 3.65 -2.23
C LYS A 55 17.95 2.79 -3.49
N SER A 56 18.84 1.83 -3.54
CA SER A 56 18.95 0.91 -4.68
C SER A 56 17.65 0.10 -4.87
N SER A 57 17.18 0.04 -6.11
CA SER A 57 16.01 -0.75 -6.52
C SER A 57 14.75 -0.42 -5.71
N HIS A 58 14.49 0.86 -5.47
CA HIS A 58 13.33 1.28 -4.66
C HIS A 58 11.98 0.93 -5.27
N GLY A 59 11.85 0.81 -6.60
CA GLY A 59 10.62 0.39 -7.28
C GLY A 59 9.47 1.41 -7.27
N PHE A 60 9.68 2.62 -6.77
CA PHE A 60 8.64 3.65 -6.69
C PHE A 60 8.48 4.41 -7.99
N SER A 61 7.25 4.82 -8.27
CA SER A 61 6.86 5.68 -9.37
C SER A 61 6.37 7.04 -8.85
N ILE A 62 6.26 8.02 -9.72
CA ILE A 62 5.63 9.31 -9.41
C ILE A 62 4.20 9.06 -8.90
N GLY A 63 3.83 9.74 -7.83
CA GLY A 63 2.53 9.57 -7.18
C GLY A 63 2.45 8.43 -6.16
N THR A 64 3.51 7.60 -6.02
CA THR A 64 3.63 6.67 -4.90
C THR A 64 3.78 7.44 -3.59
N PHE A 65 3.11 7.01 -2.55
CA PHE A 65 3.27 7.55 -1.20
C PHE A 65 4.15 6.63 -0.38
N VAL A 66 5.14 7.18 0.31
CA VAL A 66 6.13 6.43 1.09
C VAL A 66 6.24 7.04 2.48
N ASP A 67 6.24 6.19 3.51
CA ASP A 67 6.67 6.61 4.84
C ASP A 67 8.18 6.81 4.85
N ILE A 68 8.63 7.96 5.30
CA ILE A 68 10.04 8.27 5.46
C ILE A 68 10.29 8.72 6.90
N ASP A 69 11.16 7.99 7.58
CA ASP A 69 11.67 8.30 8.92
C ASP A 69 13.09 8.86 8.77
N PHE A 70 13.26 10.17 8.98
CA PHE A 70 14.52 10.87 8.84
C PHE A 70 15.35 10.79 10.12
N ILE A 71 16.21 9.76 10.23
CA ILE A 71 16.99 9.46 11.43
C ILE A 71 17.94 10.59 11.82
N SER A 72 18.43 11.36 10.84
CA SER A 72 19.38 12.47 11.05
C SER A 72 19.15 13.57 10.03
N GLY A 73 19.79 14.74 10.24
CA GLY A 73 19.71 15.87 9.33
C GLY A 73 18.55 16.84 9.59
N GLY A 74 17.50 16.42 10.27
CA GLY A 74 16.41 17.29 10.75
C GLY A 74 15.28 17.54 9.75
N ALA A 75 15.17 16.76 8.69
CA ALA A 75 13.95 16.74 7.88
C ALA A 75 12.79 16.13 8.69
N THR A 76 11.55 16.53 8.36
CA THR A 76 10.36 16.07 9.10
C THR A 76 9.85 14.76 8.53
N ASP A 77 9.67 13.79 9.40
CA ASP A 77 9.10 12.48 9.08
C ASP A 77 7.69 12.59 8.52
N GLY A 78 7.33 11.63 7.68
CA GLY A 78 5.97 11.61 7.18
C GLY A 78 5.72 10.62 6.05
N TYR A 79 4.45 10.57 5.70
CA TYR A 79 3.94 9.83 4.55
C TYR A 79 3.88 10.78 3.37
N ILE A 80 4.88 10.71 2.49
CA ILE A 80 5.19 11.76 1.51
C ILE A 80 5.06 11.20 0.09
N GLU A 81 4.51 12.01 -0.80
CA GLU A 81 4.35 11.67 -2.21
C GLU A 81 5.67 11.79 -2.98
N VAL A 82 5.99 10.78 -3.77
CA VAL A 82 7.11 10.78 -4.71
C VAL A 82 6.81 11.72 -5.86
N GLN A 83 7.61 12.78 -5.98
CA GLN A 83 7.46 13.81 -7.01
C GLN A 83 8.20 13.47 -8.29
N SER A 84 9.31 12.78 -8.20
CA SER A 84 10.05 12.25 -9.35
C SER A 84 10.82 10.99 -8.98
N ALA A 85 11.06 10.14 -9.97
CA ALA A 85 11.88 8.93 -9.86
C ALA A 85 12.86 8.89 -11.05
N PRO A 86 13.95 9.69 -10.99
CA PRO A 86 14.87 9.83 -12.12
C PRO A 86 15.69 8.57 -12.41
N SER A 87 15.81 7.67 -11.46
CA SER A 87 16.48 6.37 -11.64
C SER A 87 15.87 5.31 -10.75
N SER A 88 16.25 4.06 -10.93
CA SER A 88 15.87 2.96 -10.01
C SER A 88 16.49 3.08 -8.61
N SER A 89 17.41 4.01 -8.42
CA SER A 89 18.14 4.21 -7.16
C SER A 89 17.89 5.54 -6.49
N THR A 90 17.13 6.44 -7.13
CA THR A 90 16.85 7.78 -6.57
C THR A 90 15.45 8.22 -6.87
N PHE A 91 14.82 8.83 -5.87
CA PHE A 91 13.54 9.51 -6.02
C PHE A 91 13.53 10.81 -5.22
N THR A 92 12.60 11.71 -5.54
CA THR A 92 12.47 12.97 -4.84
C THR A 92 11.11 13.10 -4.19
N VAL A 93 11.10 13.79 -3.05
CA VAL A 93 9.89 14.19 -2.33
C VAL A 93 9.98 15.66 -1.94
N THR A 94 8.86 16.27 -1.54
CA THR A 94 8.82 17.66 -1.09
C THR A 94 8.80 17.72 0.44
N ALA A 95 9.77 18.42 1.01
CA ALA A 95 9.83 18.72 2.44
C ALA A 95 8.82 19.79 2.83
N SER A 96 8.34 19.76 4.07
CA SER A 96 7.49 20.79 4.67
C SER A 96 8.22 22.11 4.94
N SER A 97 9.55 22.07 5.04
CA SER A 97 10.40 23.22 5.30
C SER A 97 11.64 23.24 4.41
N SER A 98 12.16 24.44 4.13
CA SER A 98 13.38 24.62 3.35
C SER A 98 14.61 24.41 4.23
N ALA A 99 15.55 23.57 3.75
CA ALA A 99 16.82 23.32 4.41
C ALA A 99 17.92 22.96 3.38
N THR A 100 19.17 22.92 3.86
CA THR A 100 20.30 22.38 3.11
C THR A 100 20.94 21.27 3.94
N ILE A 101 20.81 20.02 3.45
CA ILE A 101 21.32 18.82 4.10
C ILE A 101 22.17 18.08 3.07
N SER A 102 23.47 17.93 3.35
CA SER A 102 24.44 17.38 2.39
C SER A 102 24.35 15.87 2.24
N SER A 103 24.18 15.14 3.34
CA SER A 103 23.93 13.69 3.34
C SER A 103 23.52 13.27 4.75
N SER A 104 22.43 12.53 4.84
CA SER A 104 21.90 12.04 6.11
C SER A 104 21.18 10.72 5.92
N ASN A 105 20.87 10.02 7.01
CA ASN A 105 20.24 8.72 6.99
C ASN A 105 18.74 8.85 7.17
N CYS A 106 18.01 7.97 6.49
CA CYS A 106 16.59 7.76 6.69
C CYS A 106 16.22 6.27 6.54
N ASN A 107 15.06 5.90 7.05
CA ASN A 107 14.40 4.65 6.70
C ASN A 107 13.21 4.94 5.78
N ILE A 108 12.94 4.05 4.85
CA ILE A 108 11.81 4.15 3.94
C ILE A 108 10.92 2.92 4.08
N GLY A 109 9.63 3.15 4.19
CA GLY A 109 8.61 2.11 4.25
C GLY A 109 8.19 1.60 2.88
N ALA A 110 7.14 0.78 2.86
CA ALA A 110 6.51 0.34 1.64
C ALA A 110 5.90 1.52 0.87
N GLY A 111 5.95 1.46 -0.46
CA GLY A 111 5.26 2.40 -1.31
C GLY A 111 3.78 2.04 -1.46
N PHE A 112 2.92 3.02 -1.26
CA PHE A 112 1.48 2.90 -1.46
C PHE A 112 1.02 3.68 -2.69
N THR A 113 -0.07 3.26 -3.29
CA THR A 113 -0.71 4.01 -4.37
C THR A 113 -1.16 5.40 -3.89
N LYS A 114 -1.48 6.27 -4.82
CA LYS A 114 -2.20 7.51 -4.51
C LYS A 114 -3.53 7.17 -3.84
N PHE A 115 -3.95 8.03 -2.91
CA PHE A 115 -5.26 7.91 -2.30
C PHE A 115 -6.37 8.10 -3.33
N ASN A 116 -7.28 7.13 -3.38
CA ASN A 116 -8.46 7.14 -4.22
C ASN A 116 -9.71 7.12 -3.34
N THR A 117 -10.81 7.66 -3.84
CA THR A 117 -12.09 7.61 -3.11
C THR A 117 -12.45 6.16 -2.82
N LEU A 118 -12.75 5.87 -1.56
CA LEU A 118 -13.24 4.57 -1.15
C LEU A 118 -14.68 4.42 -1.65
N ALA A 119 -14.84 3.61 -2.68
CA ALA A 119 -16.14 3.19 -3.20
C ALA A 119 -16.33 1.71 -2.90
N ASN A 120 -17.58 1.23 -2.92
CA ASN A 120 -17.84 -0.20 -2.83
C ASN A 120 -17.17 -0.91 -4.01
N GLY A 121 -16.39 -1.94 -3.72
CA GLY A 121 -15.65 -2.67 -4.73
C GLY A 121 -14.63 -3.61 -4.15
N THR A 122 -13.93 -4.30 -5.02
CA THR A 122 -12.83 -5.19 -4.67
C THR A 122 -11.52 -4.43 -4.80
N PHE A 123 -10.73 -4.44 -3.75
CA PHE A 123 -9.39 -3.87 -3.72
C PHE A 123 -8.38 -5.00 -3.57
N ILE A 124 -7.31 -4.93 -4.35
CA ILE A 124 -6.22 -5.90 -4.31
C ILE A 124 -5.01 -5.22 -3.69
N GLY A 125 -4.39 -5.86 -2.72
CA GLY A 125 -3.17 -5.38 -2.08
C GLY A 125 -2.84 -6.16 -0.82
N ARG A 126 -1.59 -6.10 -0.38
CA ARG A 126 -1.12 -6.68 0.89
C ARG A 126 -1.34 -5.73 2.06
N GLY A 127 -1.35 -4.44 1.79
CA GLY A 127 -1.57 -3.41 2.79
C GLY A 127 -2.54 -2.33 2.30
N PHE A 128 -3.28 -1.76 3.25
CA PHE A 128 -4.28 -0.72 3.00
C PHE A 128 -4.06 0.42 3.99
N ARG A 129 -4.18 1.66 3.49
CA ARG A 129 -4.26 2.85 4.32
C ARG A 129 -5.56 3.56 4.04
N PHE A 130 -6.22 3.99 5.09
CA PHE A 130 -7.47 4.74 5.00
C PHE A 130 -7.24 6.16 5.48
N ARG A 131 -7.86 7.12 4.81
CA ARG A 131 -7.86 8.52 5.17
C ARG A 131 -9.28 9.05 5.11
N CYS A 132 -9.69 9.79 6.11
CA CYS A 132 -10.90 10.59 6.09
C CYS A 132 -10.50 12.04 5.85
N GLU A 133 -11.00 12.64 4.78
CA GLU A 133 -10.94 14.08 4.54
C GLU A 133 -12.27 14.67 4.95
N MET A 134 -12.23 15.67 5.79
CA MET A 134 -13.40 16.41 6.26
C MET A 134 -13.25 17.86 5.89
N ASP A 135 -14.33 18.44 5.42
CA ASP A 135 -14.41 19.81 4.97
C ASP A 135 -15.68 20.41 5.53
N SER A 136 -15.62 21.60 6.07
CA SER A 136 -16.77 22.39 6.48
C SER A 136 -16.71 23.75 5.81
N ASP A 137 -17.79 24.11 5.15
CA ASP A 137 -17.97 25.44 4.56
C ASP A 137 -18.43 26.47 5.62
N GLU A 138 -18.84 26.02 6.81
CA GLU A 138 -19.29 26.84 7.90
C GLU A 138 -18.20 26.95 8.99
N PRO A 139 -17.58 28.15 9.19
CA PRO A 139 -16.49 28.29 10.15
C PRO A 139 -16.90 28.13 11.62
N ALA A 140 -18.22 28.21 11.93
CA ALA A 140 -18.73 28.03 13.28
C ALA A 140 -18.99 26.56 13.63
N GLN A 141 -18.87 25.65 12.67
CA GLN A 141 -19.09 24.22 12.89
C GLN A 141 -17.78 23.48 13.15
N SER A 142 -17.83 22.59 14.13
CA SER A 142 -16.75 21.65 14.44
C SER A 142 -17.18 20.25 14.03
N ILE A 143 -16.38 19.60 13.20
CA ILE A 143 -16.64 18.22 12.79
C ILE A 143 -16.02 17.29 13.82
N GLU A 144 -16.83 16.44 14.44
CA GLU A 144 -16.39 15.40 15.35
C GLU A 144 -16.71 14.03 14.77
N ILE A 145 -15.75 13.11 14.81
CA ILE A 145 -15.94 11.72 14.42
C ILE A 145 -15.93 10.88 15.70
N ASP A 146 -17.06 10.35 16.09
CA ASP A 146 -17.17 9.44 17.23
C ASP A 146 -16.57 8.08 16.96
N GLN A 147 -16.70 7.60 15.73
CA GLN A 147 -16.20 6.30 15.32
C GLN A 147 -15.83 6.28 13.86
N LEU A 148 -14.59 5.88 13.58
CA LEU A 148 -14.12 5.53 12.25
C LEU A 148 -13.73 4.07 12.24
N GLY A 149 -14.41 3.26 11.44
CA GLY A 149 -14.15 1.83 11.34
C GLY A 149 -14.28 1.32 9.91
N TYR A 150 -13.79 0.11 9.69
CA TYR A 150 -13.97 -0.60 8.43
C TYR A 150 -14.33 -2.06 8.69
N THR A 151 -15.06 -2.64 7.76
CA THR A 151 -15.27 -4.09 7.69
C THR A 151 -14.58 -4.58 6.42
N ALA A 152 -13.65 -5.51 6.58
CA ALA A 152 -12.96 -6.15 5.46
C ALA A 152 -13.37 -7.60 5.37
N GLU A 153 -13.82 -8.02 4.20
CA GLU A 153 -14.04 -9.41 3.85
C GLU A 153 -12.94 -9.81 2.86
N LEU A 154 -12.27 -10.92 3.14
CA LEU A 154 -11.22 -11.45 2.29
C LEU A 154 -11.81 -12.52 1.38
N ASP A 155 -11.87 -12.23 0.09
CA ASP A 155 -12.19 -13.25 -0.91
C ASP A 155 -10.97 -14.13 -1.19
N SER A 156 -11.20 -15.43 -1.44
CA SER A 156 -10.14 -16.29 -1.90
C SER A 156 -9.66 -15.85 -3.28
N ARG A 157 -8.36 -15.67 -3.43
CA ARG A 157 -7.75 -15.35 -4.72
C ARG A 157 -7.36 -16.64 -5.45
N THR A 158 -7.76 -16.73 -6.71
CA THR A 158 -7.28 -17.78 -7.63
C THR A 158 -6.46 -17.12 -8.72
N GLU A 159 -5.29 -17.68 -9.01
CA GLU A 159 -4.42 -17.24 -10.09
C GLU A 159 -4.03 -18.45 -10.93
N THR A 160 -4.15 -18.31 -12.25
CA THR A 160 -3.77 -19.36 -13.20
C THR A 160 -2.55 -18.91 -13.98
N VAL A 161 -1.51 -19.72 -13.98
CA VAL A 161 -0.28 -19.46 -14.73
C VAL A 161 -0.05 -20.61 -15.71
N ASN A 162 0.07 -20.28 -16.99
CA ASN A 162 0.48 -21.23 -18.03
C ASN A 162 1.97 -21.06 -18.26
N THR A 163 2.73 -22.16 -18.13
CA THR A 163 4.17 -22.15 -18.37
C THR A 163 4.57 -23.34 -19.22
N ALA A 164 5.40 -23.08 -20.22
CA ALA A 164 5.98 -24.15 -21.02
C ALA A 164 7.15 -24.79 -20.27
N ILE A 165 7.16 -26.11 -20.27
CA ILE A 165 8.24 -26.94 -19.71
C ILE A 165 8.91 -27.65 -20.88
N ALA A 166 10.19 -27.37 -21.11
CA ALA A 166 10.94 -28.05 -22.16
C ALA A 166 11.19 -29.50 -21.77
N SER A 167 11.21 -30.40 -22.78
CA SER A 167 11.58 -31.81 -22.60
C SER A 167 12.92 -31.96 -21.89
N GLY A 168 13.00 -32.85 -20.91
CA GLY A 168 14.19 -33.07 -20.10
C GLY A 168 14.43 -32.06 -18.98
N THR A 169 13.48 -31.16 -18.72
CA THR A 169 13.55 -30.23 -17.59
C THR A 169 13.25 -30.96 -16.30
N SER A 170 14.17 -30.97 -15.35
CA SER A 170 14.01 -31.62 -14.05
C SER A 170 13.26 -30.78 -13.03
N SER A 171 13.23 -29.48 -13.19
CA SER A 171 12.49 -28.55 -12.33
C SER A 171 12.13 -27.25 -13.08
N LYS A 172 10.99 -26.68 -12.77
CA LYS A 172 10.53 -25.41 -13.32
C LYS A 172 9.98 -24.51 -12.22
N ALA A 173 10.57 -23.35 -12.05
CA ALA A 173 10.00 -22.33 -11.20
C ALA A 173 8.79 -21.71 -11.89
N VAL A 174 7.69 -21.56 -11.15
CA VAL A 174 6.49 -20.84 -11.58
C VAL A 174 6.35 -19.60 -10.72
N THR A 175 6.30 -18.45 -11.37
CA THR A 175 6.14 -17.17 -10.69
C THR A 175 4.71 -16.68 -10.88
N PHE A 176 4.03 -16.40 -9.79
CA PHE A 176 2.72 -15.78 -9.81
C PHE A 176 2.87 -14.26 -10.00
N GLN A 177 1.88 -13.64 -10.64
CA GLN A 177 1.90 -12.21 -10.91
C GLN A 177 1.90 -11.39 -9.61
N HIS A 178 1.19 -11.87 -8.60
CA HIS A 178 1.15 -11.27 -7.28
C HIS A 178 1.52 -12.32 -6.23
N ALA A 179 2.33 -11.93 -5.26
CA ALA A 179 2.68 -12.83 -4.17
C ALA A 179 1.43 -13.26 -3.37
N PHE A 180 1.37 -14.54 -3.02
CA PHE A 180 0.40 -15.02 -2.05
C PHE A 180 0.87 -14.65 -0.64
N PHE A 181 -0.09 -14.42 0.26
CA PHE A 181 0.23 -14.23 1.65
C PHE A 181 0.77 -15.53 2.25
N THR A 182 2.00 -15.49 2.71
CA THR A 182 2.68 -16.63 3.35
C THR A 182 3.08 -16.31 4.80
N GLY A 183 2.52 -15.25 5.36
CA GLY A 183 2.91 -14.69 6.65
C GLY A 183 2.70 -15.64 7.82
N THR A 184 3.65 -15.64 8.73
CA THR A 184 3.76 -16.59 9.81
C THR A 184 3.34 -16.08 11.17
N SER A 185 3.32 -14.79 11.44
CA SER A 185 3.21 -14.33 12.83
C SER A 185 2.23 -13.20 13.11
N GLU A 186 1.82 -12.43 12.14
CA GLU A 186 1.03 -11.22 12.41
C GLU A 186 -0.47 -11.46 12.60
N LEU A 187 -0.96 -12.65 12.24
CA LEU A 187 -2.37 -13.05 12.40
C LEU A 187 -2.59 -14.06 13.56
N GLY A 188 -1.93 -13.87 14.68
CA GLY A 188 -2.30 -14.62 15.89
C GLY A 188 -1.43 -15.82 16.24
N GLY A 189 -0.14 -15.76 15.98
CA GLY A 189 0.82 -16.65 16.66
C GLY A 189 0.99 -18.06 16.08
N SER A 190 0.58 -18.31 14.84
CA SER A 190 0.95 -19.55 14.16
C SER A 190 2.32 -19.42 13.52
N THR A 191 3.22 -20.34 13.81
CA THR A 191 4.55 -20.47 13.19
C THR A 191 4.51 -21.22 11.86
N SER A 192 3.35 -21.68 11.43
CA SER A 192 3.17 -22.39 10.17
C SER A 192 2.92 -21.42 9.03
N ALA A 193 3.71 -21.51 7.97
CA ALA A 193 3.46 -20.78 6.74
C ALA A 193 2.13 -21.21 6.12
N TYR A 194 1.30 -20.23 5.77
CA TYR A 194 0.11 -20.51 4.97
C TYR A 194 0.55 -20.67 3.52
N LEU A 195 0.45 -21.88 3.01
CA LEU A 195 0.72 -22.15 1.60
C LEU A 195 -0.59 -22.12 0.80
N PRO A 196 -0.59 -21.54 -0.41
CA PRO A 196 -1.74 -21.62 -1.28
C PRO A 196 -2.02 -23.06 -1.71
N ASN A 197 -3.30 -23.39 -1.95
CA ASN A 197 -3.64 -24.64 -2.59
C ASN A 197 -3.23 -24.57 -4.07
N ILE A 198 -2.40 -25.50 -4.51
CA ILE A 198 -1.88 -25.56 -5.85
C ILE A 198 -2.49 -26.75 -6.58
N GLY A 199 -3.22 -26.48 -7.67
CA GLY A 199 -3.64 -27.47 -8.65
C GLY A 199 -2.75 -27.39 -9.89
N ILE A 200 -2.31 -28.53 -10.39
CA ILE A 200 -1.51 -28.61 -11.61
C ILE A 200 -2.24 -29.47 -12.62
N THR A 201 -2.34 -28.96 -13.85
CA THR A 201 -2.78 -29.72 -15.00
C THR A 201 -1.63 -29.75 -16.01
N ILE A 202 -1.26 -30.93 -16.46
CA ILE A 202 -0.26 -31.10 -17.50
C ILE A 202 -0.98 -31.43 -18.82
N GLU A 203 -0.71 -30.64 -19.82
CA GLU A 203 -1.18 -30.89 -21.19
C GLU A 203 -0.04 -31.50 -22.00
N ASN A 204 -0.37 -32.42 -22.90
CA ASN A 204 0.57 -33.14 -23.76
C ASN A 204 1.65 -33.94 -23.00
N ALA A 205 1.31 -34.49 -21.86
CA ALA A 205 2.18 -35.39 -21.11
C ALA A 205 2.45 -36.69 -21.91
N GLU A 206 3.68 -37.14 -21.90
CA GLU A 206 4.08 -38.42 -22.47
C GLU A 206 4.11 -39.51 -21.40
N SER A 207 4.21 -40.77 -21.86
CA SER A 207 4.29 -41.90 -20.93
C SER A 207 5.58 -41.85 -20.11
N GLY A 208 5.42 -41.70 -18.81
CA GLY A 208 6.53 -41.52 -17.86
C GLY A 208 6.70 -40.13 -17.29
N ASP A 209 5.95 -39.17 -17.78
CA ASP A 209 5.95 -37.84 -17.20
C ASP A 209 5.22 -37.84 -15.86
N PHE A 210 5.84 -37.21 -14.89
CA PHE A 210 5.24 -37.01 -13.57
C PHE A 210 5.64 -35.64 -13.03
N PHE A 211 4.88 -35.13 -12.10
CA PHE A 211 5.23 -33.90 -11.38
C PHE A 211 5.20 -34.09 -9.87
N ALA A 212 6.02 -33.33 -9.20
CA ALA A 212 5.97 -33.16 -7.76
C ALA A 212 6.17 -31.69 -7.42
N LEU A 213 5.47 -31.22 -6.40
CA LEU A 213 5.69 -29.88 -5.86
C LEU A 213 6.85 -29.94 -4.88
N SER A 214 7.85 -29.07 -5.06
CA SER A 214 8.88 -28.82 -4.07
C SER A 214 8.67 -27.44 -3.46
N SER A 215 8.70 -27.36 -2.14
CA SER A 215 8.65 -26.11 -1.37
C SER A 215 10.02 -25.47 -1.25
#